data_8554e83b7bcb4571372191a7281873dc
#
_entry.id   8554e83b7bcb4571372191a7281873dc
#
_cell.length_a   1.000
_cell.length_b   1.000
_cell.length_c   1.000
_cell.angle_alpha   90.00
_cell.angle_beta   90.00
_cell.angle_gamma   90.00
#
_symmetry.space_group_name_H-M   'P 1'
#
loop_
_entity.id
_entity.type
_entity.pdbx_description
1 polymer ?
#
loop_
_entity_poly.entity_id
_entity_poly.type
_entity_poly.pdbx_seq_one_letter_code
_entity_poly.pdbx_strand_id
1 'polypeptide(L)'
;MCIRDRGRTWLSHNNMAIGQYYAIGVDMRDPYYVGGGLQDNGLWMTPSNSREYRGILNMHSTWIAEGDGFHTQIDPEDWRTVYTVNHVGFVARQNIETREYTFITPTPETISNFSEYVEYDYDETRNRYTIDPGEHWFFRERPDRPLLPPQFRFNWSSPFIISSNNSKRVFFGSNHLFKSDDRGDNWKIISPDLTTNDKSLRNTSDGGGLTNSNTGGENHFTIITISDTPIDKDVIWVGTDDGNVQVTIDNGDTWDNVRLNIVGVPQKTWVSRVEASKHKKGRAYVSFDNHRFDDNKPYVFMTDDYGKSWKNITSDLPKDYSVYVLKEDYIDENLLFVGTEKSVYFT
;
A
#
# COMPACT_ATOMS: atom_id res chain seq x y z
N MET A 1 7.90 13.97 -34.89
CA MET A 1 7.71 15.15 -35.80
C MET A 1 8.38 16.32 -35.12
N CYS A 2 9.33 16.99 -35.79
CA CYS A 2 9.93 18.21 -35.25
C CYS A 2 9.10 19.42 -35.64
N ILE A 3 8.50 20.10 -34.70
CA ILE A 3 7.83 21.36 -34.93
C ILE A 3 8.90 22.44 -35.03
N ARG A 4 9.09 22.99 -36.24
CA ARG A 4 10.08 24.05 -36.53
C ARG A 4 9.47 25.44 -36.62
N ASP A 5 8.35 25.68 -35.95
CA ASP A 5 7.62 26.94 -36.05
C ASP A 5 7.85 27.92 -34.90
N ARG A 6 8.86 27.65 -34.05
CA ARG A 6 9.24 28.46 -32.88
C ARG A 6 8.12 28.61 -31.84
N GLY A 7 7.30 27.55 -31.65
CA GLY A 7 6.21 27.54 -30.69
C GLY A 7 4.96 28.27 -31.14
N ARG A 8 4.78 28.50 -32.43
CA ARG A 8 3.51 29.06 -32.95
C ARG A 8 2.37 28.06 -32.93
N THR A 9 2.72 26.77 -33.06
CA THR A 9 1.78 25.66 -32.91
C THR A 9 2.32 24.61 -31.92
N TRP A 10 1.41 24.00 -31.21
CA TRP A 10 1.72 22.93 -30.25
C TRP A 10 0.87 21.70 -30.60
N LEU A 11 1.51 20.54 -30.67
CA LEU A 11 0.83 19.28 -30.91
C LEU A 11 0.99 18.43 -29.62
N SER A 12 -0.14 18.11 -29.00
CA SER A 12 -0.16 17.16 -27.89
C SER A 12 -0.04 15.73 -28.45
N HIS A 13 1.00 15.02 -28.04
CA HIS A 13 1.18 13.62 -28.36
C HIS A 13 0.60 12.75 -27.23
N ASN A 14 -0.61 12.26 -27.40
CA ASN A 14 -1.29 11.37 -26.47
C ASN A 14 -1.33 9.92 -27.00
N ASN A 15 -0.23 9.46 -27.56
CA ASN A 15 -0.10 8.15 -28.22
C ASN A 15 1.06 7.30 -27.70
N MET A 16 1.68 7.71 -26.62
CA MET A 16 2.75 6.93 -25.96
C MET A 16 2.13 6.17 -24.77
N ALA A 17 2.20 4.83 -24.81
CA ALA A 17 1.75 3.95 -23.73
C ALA A 17 2.82 3.87 -22.63
N ILE A 18 3.12 4.99 -21.99
CA ILE A 18 4.07 5.09 -20.88
C ILE A 18 3.41 5.78 -19.70
N GLY A 19 3.80 5.39 -18.49
CA GLY A 19 3.32 5.99 -17.26
C GLY A 19 4.22 5.66 -16.09
N GLN A 20 4.22 6.52 -15.08
CA GLN A 20 4.93 6.31 -13.82
C GLN A 20 3.97 5.64 -12.84
N TYR A 21 4.07 4.34 -12.70
CA TYR A 21 3.27 3.57 -11.75
C TYR A 21 3.83 3.67 -10.33
N TYR A 22 2.96 3.91 -9.35
CA TYR A 22 3.29 3.79 -7.93
C TYR A 22 3.35 2.34 -7.47
N ALA A 23 2.39 1.55 -7.89
CA ALA A 23 2.32 0.13 -7.61
C ALA A 23 1.60 -0.59 -8.76
N ILE A 24 1.86 -1.87 -8.92
CA ILE A 24 1.23 -2.70 -9.94
C ILE A 24 0.57 -3.94 -9.32
N GLY A 25 -0.54 -4.36 -9.90
CA GLY A 25 -1.19 -5.65 -9.71
C GLY A 25 -1.32 -6.37 -11.04
N VAL A 26 -1.40 -7.69 -10.99
CA VAL A 26 -1.60 -8.53 -12.17
C VAL A 26 -2.82 -9.41 -11.99
N ASP A 27 -3.51 -9.73 -13.08
CA ASP A 27 -4.58 -10.71 -13.07
C ASP A 27 -4.10 -12.09 -13.56
N MET A 28 -5.01 -13.07 -13.55
CA MET A 28 -4.70 -14.44 -13.89
C MET A 28 -5.17 -14.83 -15.31
N ARG A 29 -5.48 -13.85 -16.17
CA ARG A 29 -5.82 -14.13 -17.59
C ARG A 29 -4.60 -14.54 -18.41
N ASP A 30 -4.85 -15.07 -19.59
CA ASP A 30 -3.81 -15.31 -20.62
C ASP A 30 -4.27 -14.68 -21.95
N PRO A 31 -3.61 -13.62 -22.43
CA PRO A 31 -2.54 -12.87 -21.75
C PRO A 31 -3.04 -12.15 -20.49
N TYR A 32 -2.20 -12.10 -19.47
CA TYR A 32 -2.52 -11.37 -18.24
C TYR A 32 -2.53 -9.85 -18.47
N TYR A 33 -3.22 -9.15 -17.59
CA TYR A 33 -3.22 -7.69 -17.56
C TYR A 33 -2.45 -7.18 -16.36
N VAL A 34 -1.81 -6.04 -16.55
CA VAL A 34 -1.12 -5.28 -15.49
C VAL A 34 -2.00 -4.07 -15.18
N GLY A 35 -2.42 -3.95 -13.93
CA GLY A 35 -3.14 -2.80 -13.42
C GLY A 35 -2.25 -1.98 -12.50
N GLY A 36 -2.44 -0.67 -12.45
CA GLY A 36 -1.72 0.19 -11.53
C GLY A 36 -2.20 1.63 -11.56
N GLY A 37 -1.80 2.36 -10.52
CA GLY A 37 -2.10 3.76 -10.34
C GLY A 37 -0.95 4.66 -10.75
N LEU A 38 -1.28 5.79 -11.33
CA LEU A 38 -0.37 6.82 -11.81
C LEU A 38 -0.63 8.11 -11.04
N GLN A 39 0.42 8.87 -10.76
CA GLN A 39 0.25 10.21 -10.19
C GLN A 39 -0.51 11.12 -11.15
N ASP A 40 -1.57 11.78 -10.68
CA ASP A 40 -2.43 12.71 -11.41
C ASP A 40 -3.08 12.15 -12.71
N ASN A 41 -2.90 10.85 -12.98
CA ASN A 41 -3.35 10.24 -14.24
C ASN A 41 -4.26 9.03 -14.04
N GLY A 42 -4.79 8.84 -12.84
CA GLY A 42 -5.75 7.77 -12.51
C GLY A 42 -5.14 6.37 -12.47
N LEU A 43 -6.01 5.39 -12.59
CA LEU A 43 -5.65 3.97 -12.56
C LEU A 43 -5.99 3.31 -13.89
N TRP A 44 -5.08 2.49 -14.38
CA TRP A 44 -5.16 1.88 -15.70
C TRP A 44 -4.88 0.39 -15.66
N MET A 45 -5.48 -0.36 -16.59
CA MET A 45 -5.13 -1.75 -16.87
C MET A 45 -4.70 -1.90 -18.32
N THR A 46 -3.59 -2.60 -18.54
CA THR A 46 -2.97 -2.81 -19.85
C THR A 46 -2.66 -4.30 -20.02
N PRO A 47 -2.95 -4.91 -21.18
CA PRO A 47 -2.58 -6.30 -21.43
C PRO A 47 -1.06 -6.46 -21.47
N SER A 48 -0.56 -7.62 -21.04
CA SER A 48 0.87 -7.95 -21.11
C SER A 48 1.36 -8.26 -22.53
N ASN A 49 0.43 -8.52 -23.45
CA ASN A 49 0.73 -8.85 -24.84
C ASN A 49 -0.37 -8.31 -25.78
N SER A 50 0.00 -8.11 -27.04
CA SER A 50 -0.91 -7.66 -28.10
C SER A 50 -0.55 -8.34 -29.43
N ARG A 51 -1.57 -8.64 -30.24
CA ARG A 51 -1.38 -9.11 -31.63
C ARG A 51 -1.15 -7.97 -32.62
N GLU A 52 -1.21 -6.74 -32.17
CA GLU A 52 -0.92 -5.58 -33.01
C GLU A 52 0.58 -5.53 -33.32
N TYR A 53 0.95 -5.43 -34.59
CA TYR A 53 2.35 -5.42 -35.02
C TYR A 53 3.19 -4.26 -34.44
N ARG A 54 2.52 -3.18 -34.01
CA ARG A 54 3.13 -2.03 -33.35
C ARG A 54 3.31 -2.23 -31.83
N GLY A 55 2.90 -3.41 -31.31
CA GLY A 55 2.93 -3.71 -29.89
C GLY A 55 1.70 -3.19 -29.13
N ILE A 56 1.89 -2.94 -27.83
CA ILE A 56 0.83 -2.42 -26.96
C ILE A 56 0.71 -0.90 -27.17
N LEU A 57 -0.50 -0.44 -27.48
CA LEU A 57 -0.84 0.96 -27.71
C LEU A 57 -1.83 1.44 -26.64
N ASN A 58 -1.99 2.75 -26.47
CA ASN A 58 -2.96 3.34 -25.54
C ASN A 58 -4.39 2.80 -25.71
N MET A 59 -4.80 2.48 -26.92
CA MET A 59 -6.11 1.90 -27.19
C MET A 59 -6.34 0.51 -26.57
N HIS A 60 -5.27 -0.19 -26.19
CA HIS A 60 -5.35 -1.47 -25.50
C HIS A 60 -5.48 -1.31 -23.97
N SER A 61 -5.20 -0.12 -23.46
CA SER A 61 -5.30 0.19 -22.04
C SER A 61 -6.71 0.64 -21.68
N THR A 62 -7.20 0.16 -20.55
CA THR A 62 -8.50 0.52 -20.00
C THR A 62 -8.30 1.42 -18.78
N TRP A 63 -8.89 2.61 -18.81
CA TRP A 63 -8.98 3.46 -17.65
C TRP A 63 -9.98 2.89 -16.63
N ILE A 64 -9.61 2.89 -15.36
CA ILE A 64 -10.36 2.26 -14.28
C ILE A 64 -10.95 3.30 -13.34
N ALA A 65 -10.13 4.22 -12.82
CA ALA A 65 -10.54 5.22 -11.84
C ALA A 65 -9.73 6.51 -11.97
N GLU A 66 -10.28 7.59 -11.41
CA GLU A 66 -9.67 8.93 -11.37
C GLU A 66 -8.70 9.13 -10.21
N GLY A 67 -8.04 10.29 -10.20
CA GLY A 67 -7.22 10.82 -9.11
C GLY A 67 -5.79 10.33 -9.12
N ASP A 68 -5.10 10.54 -8.00
CA ASP A 68 -3.80 9.90 -7.74
C ASP A 68 -4.03 8.44 -7.39
N GLY A 69 -3.76 7.57 -8.35
CA GLY A 69 -3.93 6.13 -8.18
C GLY A 69 -2.69 5.48 -7.61
N PHE A 70 -2.86 4.54 -6.66
CA PHE A 70 -1.77 3.82 -6.04
C PHE A 70 -1.88 2.32 -6.27
N HIS A 71 -2.44 1.60 -5.32
CA HIS A 71 -2.58 0.15 -5.42
C HIS A 71 -3.76 -0.24 -6.30
N THR A 72 -3.52 -1.20 -7.18
CA THR A 72 -4.56 -1.90 -7.93
C THR A 72 -4.42 -3.38 -7.62
N GLN A 73 -5.48 -3.98 -7.08
CA GLN A 73 -5.55 -5.42 -6.83
C GLN A 73 -6.68 -6.02 -7.66
N ILE A 74 -6.42 -7.15 -8.27
CA ILE A 74 -7.40 -7.84 -9.12
C ILE A 74 -7.75 -9.15 -8.44
N ASP A 75 -9.04 -9.43 -8.28
CA ASP A 75 -9.50 -10.66 -7.64
C ASP A 75 -8.97 -11.86 -8.45
N PRO A 76 -8.19 -12.77 -7.84
CA PRO A 76 -7.60 -13.90 -8.56
C PRO A 76 -8.63 -14.93 -9.07
N GLU A 77 -9.83 -14.94 -8.51
CA GLU A 77 -10.92 -15.82 -8.93
C GLU A 77 -11.88 -15.16 -9.94
N ASP A 78 -11.93 -13.81 -9.94
CA ASP A 78 -12.76 -13.04 -10.88
C ASP A 78 -12.06 -11.75 -11.32
N TRP A 79 -11.35 -11.82 -12.42
CA TRP A 79 -10.61 -10.68 -12.99
C TRP A 79 -11.45 -9.43 -13.27
N ARG A 80 -12.79 -9.55 -13.28
CA ARG A 80 -13.70 -8.41 -13.44
C ARG A 80 -13.76 -7.55 -12.17
N THR A 81 -13.51 -8.17 -11.03
CA THR A 81 -13.51 -7.50 -9.73
C THR A 81 -12.13 -6.90 -9.47
N VAL A 82 -12.07 -5.58 -9.46
CA VAL A 82 -10.84 -4.82 -9.28
C VAL A 82 -10.98 -3.87 -8.09
N TYR A 83 -9.98 -3.86 -7.24
CA TYR A 83 -9.84 -2.93 -6.13
C TYR A 83 -8.85 -1.83 -6.50
N THR A 84 -9.20 -0.59 -6.23
CA THR A 84 -8.39 0.58 -6.52
C THR A 84 -8.20 1.41 -5.27
N VAL A 85 -6.97 1.80 -4.99
CA VAL A 85 -6.63 2.67 -3.87
C VAL A 85 -6.14 4.01 -4.41
N ASN A 86 -6.76 5.05 -3.94
CA ASN A 86 -6.37 6.43 -4.20
C ASN A 86 -5.72 7.04 -2.94
N HIS A 87 -5.22 8.24 -3.06
CA HIS A 87 -4.57 8.95 -1.97
C HIS A 87 -5.40 8.98 -0.67
N VAL A 88 -4.70 9.03 0.47
CA VAL A 88 -5.25 9.17 1.83
C VAL A 88 -6.31 8.14 2.22
N GLY A 89 -6.17 6.92 1.73
CA GLY A 89 -7.01 5.81 2.18
C GLY A 89 -8.34 5.66 1.48
N PHE A 90 -8.58 6.32 0.36
CA PHE A 90 -9.76 6.03 -0.46
C PHE A 90 -9.59 4.71 -1.18
N VAL A 91 -10.51 3.79 -0.94
CA VAL A 91 -10.53 2.49 -1.60
C VAL A 91 -11.91 2.21 -2.20
N ALA A 92 -11.90 1.64 -3.40
CA ALA A 92 -13.10 1.23 -4.10
C ALA A 92 -12.95 -0.16 -4.70
N ARG A 93 -14.07 -0.83 -4.83
CA ARG A 93 -14.25 -2.07 -5.58
C ARG A 93 -15.10 -1.77 -6.80
N GLN A 94 -14.70 -2.27 -7.95
CA GLN A 94 -15.49 -2.12 -9.17
C GLN A 94 -15.48 -3.40 -10.00
N ASN A 95 -16.56 -3.57 -10.75
CA ASN A 95 -16.62 -4.53 -11.84
C ASN A 95 -16.27 -3.80 -13.14
N ILE A 96 -15.13 -4.16 -13.75
CA ILE A 96 -14.62 -3.47 -14.95
C ILE A 96 -15.45 -3.76 -16.22
N GLU A 97 -16.28 -4.79 -16.22
CA GLU A 97 -17.16 -5.16 -17.33
C GLU A 97 -18.49 -4.40 -17.25
N THR A 98 -19.18 -4.44 -16.10
CA THR A 98 -20.44 -3.74 -15.88
C THR A 98 -20.30 -2.25 -15.55
N ARG A 99 -19.09 -1.84 -15.13
CA ARG A 99 -18.79 -0.49 -14.65
C ARG A 99 -19.46 -0.17 -13.30
N GLU A 100 -19.99 -1.16 -12.61
CA GLU A 100 -20.46 -0.99 -11.24
C GLU A 100 -19.30 -0.63 -10.32
N TYR A 101 -19.49 0.41 -9.52
CA TYR A 101 -18.46 1.00 -8.68
C TYR A 101 -18.98 1.19 -7.26
N THR A 102 -18.27 0.68 -6.28
CA THR A 102 -18.63 0.76 -4.86
C THR A 102 -17.46 1.29 -4.04
N PHE A 103 -17.66 2.36 -3.29
CA PHE A 103 -16.70 2.77 -2.25
C PHE A 103 -16.75 1.77 -1.11
N ILE A 104 -15.59 1.24 -0.76
CA ILE A 104 -15.42 0.29 0.33
C ILE A 104 -14.43 0.80 1.39
N THR A 105 -14.09 2.09 1.36
CA THR A 105 -13.31 2.74 2.43
C THR A 105 -13.96 2.45 3.78
N PRO A 106 -13.20 1.99 4.79
CA PRO A 106 -13.76 1.78 6.13
C PRO A 106 -14.42 3.06 6.67
N THR A 107 -15.61 2.93 7.23
CA THR A 107 -16.35 4.01 7.88
C THR A 107 -16.83 3.57 9.25
N PRO A 108 -17.24 4.48 10.13
CA PRO A 108 -17.82 4.11 11.43
C PRO A 108 -18.95 3.09 11.35
N GLU A 109 -19.77 3.17 10.31
CA GLU A 109 -20.92 2.28 10.09
C GLU A 109 -20.51 0.90 9.58
N THR A 110 -19.43 0.81 8.82
CA THR A 110 -18.96 -0.46 8.23
C THR A 110 -17.98 -1.20 9.13
N ILE A 111 -17.44 -0.56 10.18
CA ILE A 111 -16.48 -1.19 11.11
C ILE A 111 -17.24 -1.79 12.30
N SER A 112 -17.26 -3.11 12.39
CA SER A 112 -18.05 -3.86 13.38
C SER A 112 -17.64 -3.63 14.85
N ASN A 113 -16.39 -3.28 15.10
CA ASN A 113 -15.84 -3.04 16.44
C ASN A 113 -15.34 -1.60 16.63
N PHE A 114 -15.92 -0.66 15.92
CA PHE A 114 -15.47 0.73 15.91
C PHE A 114 -15.46 1.37 17.30
N SER A 115 -16.49 1.13 18.11
CA SER A 115 -16.62 1.67 19.45
C SER A 115 -15.54 1.22 20.44
N GLU A 116 -14.81 0.16 20.14
CA GLU A 116 -13.66 -0.30 20.96
C GLU A 116 -12.42 0.60 20.79
N TYR A 117 -12.36 1.35 19.69
CA TYR A 117 -11.20 2.14 19.29
C TYR A 117 -11.40 3.66 19.41
N VAL A 118 -12.62 4.11 19.66
CA VAL A 118 -12.96 5.54 19.64
C VAL A 118 -13.79 5.90 20.87
N GLU A 119 -13.27 6.81 21.72
CA GLU A 119 -14.08 7.55 22.67
C GLU A 119 -14.76 8.69 21.91
N TYR A 120 -16.08 8.65 21.86
CA TYR A 120 -16.87 9.59 21.06
C TYR A 120 -17.15 10.91 21.79
N ASP A 121 -16.90 12.00 21.08
CA ASP A 121 -17.70 13.24 21.20
C ASP A 121 -18.46 13.43 19.85
N TYR A 122 -19.59 12.75 19.71
CA TYR A 122 -20.45 12.95 18.56
C TYR A 122 -21.34 14.17 18.78
N ASP A 123 -21.14 15.20 17.96
CA ASP A 123 -22.02 16.39 17.97
C ASP A 123 -23.30 16.09 17.17
N GLU A 124 -24.34 15.67 17.87
CA GLU A 124 -25.67 15.40 17.30
C GLU A 124 -26.26 16.64 16.58
N THR A 125 -25.89 17.85 16.98
CA THR A 125 -26.42 19.07 16.38
C THR A 125 -25.88 19.36 15.01
N ARG A 126 -24.68 18.81 14.69
CA ARG A 126 -24.00 19.01 13.43
C ARG A 126 -24.01 17.77 12.54
N ASN A 127 -24.57 16.65 13.03
CA ASN A 127 -24.55 15.35 12.37
C ASN A 127 -23.14 14.96 11.86
N ARG A 128 -22.11 15.22 12.69
CA ARG A 128 -20.72 14.93 12.38
C ARG A 128 -19.91 14.71 13.66
N TYR A 129 -18.87 13.93 13.55
CA TYR A 129 -17.83 13.84 14.58
C TYR A 129 -17.11 15.19 14.69
N THR A 130 -16.85 15.65 15.91
CA THR A 130 -16.05 16.85 16.13
C THR A 130 -14.59 16.54 15.77
N ILE A 131 -14.28 16.76 14.52
CA ILE A 131 -12.89 16.79 14.02
C ILE A 131 -12.39 18.22 14.25
N ASP A 132 -11.21 18.36 14.81
CA ASP A 132 -10.55 19.67 14.90
C ASP A 132 -10.48 20.26 13.49
N PRO A 133 -11.09 21.43 13.25
CA PRO A 133 -11.16 22.00 11.91
C PRO A 133 -9.80 22.42 11.32
N GLY A 134 -8.69 22.25 12.06
CA GLY A 134 -7.34 22.60 11.60
C GLY A 134 -6.75 21.67 10.54
N GLU A 135 -7.13 20.41 10.50
CA GLU A 135 -6.26 19.40 9.92
C GLU A 135 -6.53 18.97 8.47
N HIS A 136 -7.70 19.15 7.85
CA HIS A 136 -7.88 18.67 6.46
C HIS A 136 -8.90 19.48 5.65
N TRP A 137 -8.45 20.46 4.90
CA TRP A 137 -9.29 21.23 3.97
C TRP A 137 -9.95 20.36 2.88
N PHE A 138 -9.32 19.29 2.45
CA PHE A 138 -9.83 18.37 1.42
C PHE A 138 -11.08 17.60 1.85
N PHE A 139 -11.29 17.42 3.16
CA PHE A 139 -12.39 16.65 3.71
C PHE A 139 -13.56 17.49 4.24
N ARG A 140 -13.41 18.83 4.27
CA ARG A 140 -14.40 19.74 4.85
C ARG A 140 -15.74 19.82 4.12
N GLU A 141 -15.80 19.43 2.84
CA GLU A 141 -16.93 19.76 1.99
C GLU A 141 -17.72 18.56 1.43
N ARG A 142 -17.51 17.36 1.96
CA ARG A 142 -18.24 16.17 1.49
C ARG A 142 -19.06 15.52 2.61
N PRO A 143 -20.27 16.06 2.89
CA PRO A 143 -21.16 15.52 3.92
C PRO A 143 -21.71 14.11 3.61
N ASP A 144 -21.54 13.65 2.38
CA ASP A 144 -21.99 12.37 1.87
C ASP A 144 -20.99 11.23 2.12
N ARG A 145 -19.82 11.53 2.71
CA ARG A 145 -18.78 10.54 3.02
C ARG A 145 -18.33 10.64 4.45
N PRO A 146 -18.87 9.81 5.36
CA PRO A 146 -18.41 9.76 6.73
C PRO A 146 -16.94 9.30 6.74
N LEU A 147 -16.08 10.16 7.25
CA LEU A 147 -14.67 9.87 7.38
C LEU A 147 -14.37 9.26 8.74
N LEU A 148 -13.34 8.43 8.80
CA LEU A 148 -12.81 7.98 10.08
C LEU A 148 -12.22 9.18 10.84
N PRO A 149 -12.33 9.20 12.18
CA PRO A 149 -11.71 10.21 13.01
C PRO A 149 -10.20 10.33 12.81
N PRO A 150 -9.57 11.48 13.13
CA PRO A 150 -8.14 11.76 12.88
C PRO A 150 -7.15 10.80 13.51
N GLN A 151 -7.56 10.02 14.51
CA GLN A 151 -6.71 8.97 15.07
C GLN A 151 -6.42 7.84 14.07
N PHE A 152 -7.23 7.66 13.03
CA PHE A 152 -6.96 6.75 11.93
C PHE A 152 -6.19 7.48 10.84
N ARG A 153 -4.90 7.23 10.79
CA ARG A 153 -3.98 7.89 9.87
C ARG A 153 -3.73 6.98 8.67
N PHE A 154 -4.04 7.46 7.49
CA PHE A 154 -3.76 6.79 6.24
C PHE A 154 -2.57 7.42 5.55
N ASN A 155 -1.66 6.59 5.04
CA ASN A 155 -0.57 7.06 4.20
C ASN A 155 -1.10 7.65 2.89
N TRP A 156 -0.31 8.47 2.23
CA TRP A 156 -0.60 8.90 0.86
C TRP A 156 -0.86 7.69 -0.03
N SER A 157 0.00 6.67 0.04
CA SER A 157 -0.13 5.38 -0.62
C SER A 157 -0.44 4.28 0.41
N SER A 158 -1.66 4.24 0.93
CA SER A 158 -2.10 3.23 1.91
C SER A 158 -2.09 1.83 1.31
N PRO A 159 -1.49 0.83 1.97
CA PRO A 159 -1.40 -0.52 1.44
C PRO A 159 -2.73 -1.25 1.52
N PHE A 160 -3.08 -1.91 0.42
CA PHE A 160 -4.24 -2.77 0.30
C PHE A 160 -3.83 -4.08 -0.35
N ILE A 161 -4.24 -5.21 0.22
CA ILE A 161 -3.99 -6.52 -0.35
C ILE A 161 -5.24 -7.40 -0.31
N ILE A 162 -5.35 -8.30 -1.29
CA ILE A 162 -6.25 -9.46 -1.24
C ILE A 162 -5.48 -10.57 -0.53
N SER A 163 -6.12 -11.26 0.42
CA SER A 163 -5.50 -12.36 1.14
C SER A 163 -5.13 -13.50 0.21
N SER A 164 -3.95 -14.06 0.41
CA SER A 164 -3.49 -15.26 -0.29
C SER A 164 -4.29 -16.53 0.05
N ASN A 165 -5.11 -16.48 1.12
CA ASN A 165 -5.89 -17.62 1.61
C ASN A 165 -7.37 -17.56 1.22
N ASN A 166 -7.89 -16.38 0.84
CA ASN A 166 -9.30 -16.19 0.55
C ASN A 166 -9.49 -14.93 -0.29
N SER A 167 -9.94 -15.04 -1.53
CA SER A 167 -10.16 -13.94 -2.46
C SER A 167 -11.19 -12.90 -1.96
N LYS A 168 -12.08 -13.29 -1.05
CA LYS A 168 -13.04 -12.36 -0.42
C LYS A 168 -12.45 -11.59 0.76
N ARG A 169 -11.32 -12.08 1.29
CA ARG A 169 -10.63 -11.42 2.39
C ARG A 169 -9.69 -10.35 1.85
N VAL A 170 -9.83 -9.17 2.39
CA VAL A 170 -8.95 -8.05 2.07
C VAL A 170 -8.42 -7.40 3.35
N PHE A 171 -7.20 -6.88 3.25
CA PHE A 171 -6.58 -6.12 4.33
C PHE A 171 -6.27 -4.70 3.85
N PHE A 172 -6.45 -3.74 4.73
CA PHE A 172 -6.19 -2.35 4.46
C PHE A 172 -5.48 -1.68 5.64
N GLY A 173 -4.40 -0.93 5.34
CA GLY A 173 -3.55 -0.33 6.37
C GLY A 173 -3.80 1.16 6.56
N SER A 174 -4.05 1.56 7.81
CA SER A 174 -3.85 2.90 8.34
C SER A 174 -2.69 2.87 9.35
N ASN A 175 -2.79 3.48 10.51
CA ASN A 175 -1.97 3.10 11.69
C ASN A 175 -2.49 1.83 12.37
N HIS A 176 -3.73 1.46 12.07
CA HIS A 176 -4.35 0.18 12.42
C HIS A 176 -4.51 -0.68 11.18
N LEU A 177 -4.58 -2.00 11.36
CA LEU A 177 -4.90 -2.93 10.29
C LEU A 177 -6.39 -3.25 10.28
N PHE A 178 -7.03 -2.98 9.15
CA PHE A 178 -8.41 -3.37 8.87
C PHE A 178 -8.45 -4.68 8.11
N LYS A 179 -9.41 -5.54 8.46
CA LYS A 179 -9.72 -6.79 7.77
C LYS A 179 -11.18 -6.81 7.38
N SER A 180 -11.47 -7.24 6.16
CA SER A 180 -12.79 -7.61 5.68
C SER A 180 -12.78 -9.04 5.17
N ASP A 181 -13.83 -9.80 5.42
CA ASP A 181 -14.04 -11.15 4.89
C ASP A 181 -15.12 -11.19 3.79
N ASP A 182 -15.63 -10.05 3.36
CA ASP A 182 -16.71 -9.87 2.40
C ASP A 182 -16.41 -8.83 1.32
N ARG A 183 -15.14 -8.77 0.86
CA ARG A 183 -14.68 -7.87 -0.21
C ARG A 183 -14.78 -6.38 0.12
N GLY A 184 -14.73 -6.02 1.40
CA GLY A 184 -14.73 -4.64 1.87
C GLY A 184 -16.12 -4.07 2.19
N ASP A 185 -17.17 -4.88 2.16
CA ASP A 185 -18.51 -4.41 2.53
C ASP A 185 -18.60 -4.14 4.04
N ASN A 186 -17.97 -5.00 4.86
CA ASN A 186 -17.84 -4.79 6.30
C ASN A 186 -16.39 -4.97 6.74
N TRP A 187 -15.99 -4.21 7.76
CA TRP A 187 -14.63 -4.18 8.27
C TRP A 187 -14.55 -4.54 9.76
N LYS A 188 -13.40 -5.03 10.16
CA LYS A 188 -13.00 -5.18 11.56
C LYS A 188 -11.59 -4.63 11.72
N ILE A 189 -11.34 -3.87 12.78
CA ILE A 189 -9.99 -3.49 13.19
C ILE A 189 -9.41 -4.69 13.94
N ILE A 190 -8.24 -5.16 13.49
CA ILE A 190 -7.58 -6.36 14.02
C ILE A 190 -6.20 -6.07 14.61
N SER A 191 -5.92 -4.81 14.93
CA SER A 191 -4.65 -4.44 15.55
C SER A 191 -4.79 -3.24 16.47
N PRO A 192 -3.91 -3.07 17.47
CA PRO A 192 -3.65 -1.77 18.08
C PRO A 192 -3.05 -0.81 17.05
N ASP A 193 -2.66 0.41 17.47
CA ASP A 193 -1.77 1.27 16.67
C ASP A 193 -0.41 0.56 16.54
N LEU A 194 -0.05 0.16 15.30
CA LEU A 194 1.17 -0.62 15.02
C LEU A 194 2.40 0.25 14.81
N THR A 195 2.24 1.56 14.82
CA THR A 195 3.31 2.54 14.63
C THR A 195 3.99 2.89 15.95
N THR A 196 5.03 3.70 15.93
CA THR A 196 5.61 4.23 17.18
C THR A 196 4.69 5.27 17.84
N ASN A 197 3.83 5.91 17.05
CA ASN A 197 2.88 6.93 17.47
C ASN A 197 3.57 8.02 18.35
N ASP A 198 4.75 8.45 17.94
CA ASP A 198 5.55 9.42 18.69
C ASP A 198 4.85 10.79 18.74
N LYS A 199 4.18 11.05 19.85
CA LYS A 199 3.39 12.26 20.05
C LYS A 199 4.23 13.56 19.97
N SER A 200 5.53 13.49 20.21
CA SER A 200 6.43 14.65 20.10
C SER A 200 6.63 15.09 18.66
N LEU A 201 6.46 14.16 17.70
CA LEU A 201 6.59 14.41 16.27
C LEU A 201 5.23 14.58 15.57
N ARG A 202 4.15 13.98 16.08
CA ARG A 202 2.81 14.04 15.49
C ARG A 202 2.20 15.45 15.44
N ASN A 203 2.53 16.30 16.40
CA ASN A 203 1.97 17.65 16.51
C ASN A 203 2.87 18.71 15.86
N THR A 204 3.91 18.28 15.17
CA THR A 204 4.78 19.20 14.46
C THR A 204 4.20 19.48 13.06
N SER A 205 4.38 20.70 12.59
CA SER A 205 3.94 21.13 11.26
C SER A 205 4.70 20.43 10.12
N ASP A 206 5.60 19.52 10.44
CA ASP A 206 6.52 18.86 9.53
C ASP A 206 6.24 17.35 9.31
N GLY A 207 5.04 16.89 9.67
CA GLY A 207 4.57 15.54 9.33
C GLY A 207 5.48 14.39 9.76
N GLY A 208 6.11 14.52 10.94
CA GLY A 208 7.10 13.55 11.41
C GLY A 208 8.51 13.85 10.93
N GLY A 209 8.79 15.06 10.47
CA GLY A 209 10.12 15.58 10.17
C GLY A 209 10.53 15.53 8.70
N LEU A 210 9.66 15.13 7.79
CA LEU A 210 9.99 15.02 6.36
C LEU A 210 9.29 16.09 5.51
N THR A 211 8.03 16.35 5.77
CA THR A 211 7.22 17.34 5.04
C THR A 211 6.20 17.99 5.96
N ASN A 212 5.63 19.08 5.49
CA ASN A 212 4.62 19.79 6.24
C ASN A 212 3.28 19.02 6.21
N SER A 213 2.86 18.44 7.35
CA SER A 213 1.68 17.57 7.44
C SER A 213 0.33 18.26 7.25
N ASN A 214 0.31 19.57 7.07
CA ASN A 214 -0.93 20.33 6.89
C ASN A 214 -1.55 20.18 5.49
N THR A 215 -0.90 19.47 4.58
CA THR A 215 -1.44 19.17 3.25
C THR A 215 -2.41 18.00 3.25
N GLY A 216 -2.43 17.16 4.30
CA GLY A 216 -3.16 15.89 4.35
C GLY A 216 -2.62 14.81 3.41
N GLY A 217 -1.59 15.13 2.63
CA GLY A 217 -0.99 14.23 1.66
C GLY A 217 0.05 13.30 2.25
N GLU A 218 0.69 13.69 3.34
CA GLU A 218 1.85 12.97 3.84
C GLU A 218 1.72 12.68 5.34
N ASN A 219 0.71 11.90 5.69
CA ASN A 219 0.59 11.39 7.04
C ASN A 219 1.74 10.42 7.33
N HIS A 220 2.43 10.69 8.43
CA HIS A 220 3.44 9.80 9.01
C HIS A 220 2.84 8.97 10.16
N PHE A 221 3.56 7.95 10.63
CA PHE A 221 3.06 6.95 11.60
C PHE A 221 1.91 6.14 11.01
N THR A 222 2.18 5.51 9.89
CA THR A 222 1.22 4.72 9.11
C THR A 222 1.81 3.39 8.66
N ILE A 223 0.93 2.42 8.44
CA ILE A 223 1.29 1.17 7.77
C ILE A 223 1.51 1.47 6.28
N ILE A 224 2.58 0.94 5.72
CA ILE A 224 2.92 1.11 4.30
C ILE A 224 3.12 -0.20 3.55
N THR A 225 3.20 -1.32 4.26
CA THR A 225 3.31 -2.64 3.64
C THR A 225 2.64 -3.69 4.51
N ILE A 226 1.92 -4.60 3.86
CA ILE A 226 1.21 -5.73 4.48
C ILE A 226 1.55 -6.98 3.69
N SER A 227 1.73 -8.10 4.36
CA SER A 227 1.88 -9.40 3.71
C SER A 227 1.27 -10.50 4.58
N ASP A 228 0.41 -11.31 3.99
CA ASP A 228 -0.02 -12.60 4.54
C ASP A 228 0.68 -13.75 3.81
N THR A 229 0.47 -14.98 4.26
CA THR A 229 1.09 -16.15 3.66
C THR A 229 0.03 -17.23 3.34
N PRO A 230 0.14 -17.92 2.19
CA PRO A 230 -0.82 -18.97 1.84
C PRO A 230 -0.71 -20.23 2.70
N ILE A 231 0.39 -20.38 3.44
CA ILE A 231 0.66 -21.58 4.26
C ILE A 231 0.19 -21.47 5.71
N ASP A 232 -0.20 -20.27 6.14
CA ASP A 232 -0.76 -20.04 7.48
C ASP A 232 -1.66 -18.81 7.49
N LYS A 233 -2.96 -19.01 7.47
CA LYS A 233 -3.98 -17.97 7.39
C LYS A 233 -4.02 -17.01 8.59
N ASP A 234 -3.37 -17.38 9.69
CA ASP A 234 -3.37 -16.60 10.94
C ASP A 234 -2.11 -15.73 11.06
N VAL A 235 -1.18 -15.84 10.11
CA VAL A 235 0.07 -15.06 10.08
C VAL A 235 -0.06 -13.86 9.16
N ILE A 236 0.14 -12.66 9.72
CA ILE A 236 0.16 -11.40 8.97
C ILE A 236 1.35 -10.58 9.42
N TRP A 237 2.06 -10.01 8.47
CA TRP A 237 3.19 -9.10 8.67
C TRP A 237 2.85 -7.69 8.24
N VAL A 238 3.34 -6.72 8.98
CA VAL A 238 3.14 -5.30 8.71
C VAL A 238 4.45 -4.53 8.87
N GLY A 239 4.69 -3.59 7.97
CA GLY A 239 5.78 -2.63 8.08
C GLY A 239 5.25 -1.19 8.05
N THR A 240 5.88 -0.30 8.81
CA THR A 240 5.45 1.09 8.95
C THR A 240 6.50 2.06 8.42
N ASP A 241 6.06 3.27 8.11
CA ASP A 241 6.89 4.38 7.63
C ASP A 241 7.85 4.92 8.72
N ASP A 242 7.54 4.68 9.98
CA ASP A 242 8.36 5.06 11.14
C ASP A 242 9.23 3.89 11.68
N GLY A 243 9.29 2.80 10.93
CA GLY A 243 10.28 1.75 11.06
C GLY A 243 9.88 0.55 11.89
N ASN A 244 8.64 0.39 12.34
CA ASN A 244 8.20 -0.82 13.02
C ASN A 244 8.01 -1.98 12.03
N VAL A 245 8.40 -3.16 12.46
CA VAL A 245 8.07 -4.44 11.81
C VAL A 245 7.26 -5.25 12.81
N GLN A 246 6.03 -5.53 12.47
CA GLN A 246 5.05 -6.16 13.35
C GLN A 246 4.57 -7.49 12.76
N VAL A 247 4.33 -8.47 13.59
CA VAL A 247 3.78 -9.76 13.18
C VAL A 247 2.68 -10.21 14.14
N THR A 248 1.62 -10.77 13.60
CA THR A 248 0.66 -11.59 14.33
C THR A 248 0.72 -13.02 13.83
N ILE A 249 0.49 -13.98 14.74
CA ILE A 249 0.41 -15.42 14.42
C ILE A 249 -0.94 -16.02 14.85
N ASP A 250 -1.88 -15.16 15.21
CA ASP A 250 -3.22 -15.50 15.73
C ASP A 250 -4.32 -14.62 15.08
N ASN A 251 -4.10 -14.24 13.80
CA ASN A 251 -5.06 -13.50 12.99
C ASN A 251 -5.42 -12.11 13.57
N GLY A 252 -4.49 -11.49 14.31
CA GLY A 252 -4.62 -10.14 14.83
C GLY A 252 -5.03 -10.02 16.30
N ASP A 253 -5.20 -11.15 17.01
CA ASP A 253 -5.53 -11.11 18.44
C ASP A 253 -4.35 -10.55 19.26
N THR A 254 -3.11 -10.90 18.88
CA THR A 254 -1.90 -10.31 19.45
C THR A 254 -0.90 -9.90 18.38
N TRP A 255 -0.06 -8.92 18.70
CA TRP A 255 0.97 -8.38 17.79
C TRP A 255 2.31 -8.24 18.48
N ASP A 256 3.35 -8.76 17.83
CA ASP A 256 4.74 -8.65 18.29
C ASP A 256 5.51 -7.63 17.43
N ASN A 257 6.07 -6.59 18.05
CA ASN A 257 7.02 -5.71 17.38
C ASN A 257 8.41 -6.34 17.39
N VAL A 258 8.85 -6.82 16.25
CA VAL A 258 10.12 -7.53 16.07
C VAL A 258 11.25 -6.64 15.55
N ARG A 259 11.01 -5.34 15.40
CA ARG A 259 11.99 -4.39 14.84
C ARG A 259 13.32 -4.37 15.58
N LEU A 260 13.30 -4.46 16.91
CA LEU A 260 14.51 -4.41 17.71
C LEU A 260 15.42 -5.62 17.54
N ASN A 261 14.90 -6.73 17.02
CA ASN A 261 15.68 -7.92 16.70
C ASN A 261 16.49 -7.76 15.40
N ILE A 262 16.20 -6.72 14.58
CA ILE A 262 16.88 -6.43 13.32
C ILE A 262 18.03 -5.47 13.59
N VAL A 263 19.25 -6.00 13.60
CA VAL A 263 20.47 -5.24 13.88
C VAL A 263 21.09 -4.71 12.60
N GLY A 264 21.62 -3.49 12.64
CA GLY A 264 22.37 -2.90 11.53
C GLY A 264 21.56 -1.96 10.62
N VAL A 265 20.31 -1.67 10.98
CA VAL A 265 19.47 -0.65 10.34
C VAL A 265 19.26 0.52 11.31
N PRO A 266 19.42 1.78 10.90
CA PRO A 266 19.12 2.94 11.76
C PRO A 266 17.68 2.88 12.30
N GLN A 267 17.48 3.45 13.48
CA GLN A 267 16.13 3.55 14.06
C GLN A 267 15.23 4.43 13.18
N LYS A 268 13.92 4.15 13.19
CA LYS A 268 12.90 4.90 12.43
C LYS A 268 13.12 4.88 10.90
N THR A 269 13.90 3.92 10.38
CA THR A 269 14.05 3.72 8.94
C THR A 269 12.76 3.14 8.36
N TRP A 270 12.27 3.73 7.31
CA TRP A 270 11.09 3.32 6.57
C TRP A 270 11.16 1.84 6.14
N VAL A 271 10.15 1.04 6.47
CA VAL A 271 10.06 -0.36 6.04
C VAL A 271 9.52 -0.42 4.63
N SER A 272 10.38 -0.50 3.63
CA SER A 272 9.94 -0.44 2.22
C SER A 272 9.10 -1.65 1.82
N ARG A 273 9.38 -2.84 2.38
CA ARG A 273 8.59 -4.05 2.11
C ARG A 273 8.70 -5.07 3.24
N VAL A 274 7.58 -5.71 3.55
CA VAL A 274 7.54 -7.03 4.20
C VAL A 274 7.01 -8.05 3.20
N GLU A 275 7.57 -9.26 3.19
CA GLU A 275 7.13 -10.37 2.34
C GLU A 275 7.13 -11.65 3.19
N ALA A 276 5.97 -12.17 3.50
CA ALA A 276 5.82 -13.46 4.16
C ALA A 276 6.09 -14.58 3.15
N SER A 277 6.86 -15.59 3.56
CA SER A 277 7.20 -16.70 2.69
C SER A 277 5.98 -17.50 2.26
N LYS A 278 5.99 -17.92 1.01
CA LYS A 278 4.99 -18.82 0.41
C LYS A 278 5.34 -20.29 0.59
N HIS A 279 6.56 -20.58 1.05
CA HIS A 279 7.12 -21.93 1.10
C HIS A 279 7.39 -22.41 2.52
N LYS A 280 7.77 -21.49 3.44
CA LYS A 280 8.23 -21.87 4.77
C LYS A 280 7.50 -21.13 5.88
N LYS A 281 6.86 -21.88 6.77
CA LYS A 281 6.20 -21.33 7.95
C LYS A 281 7.21 -20.61 8.85
N GLY A 282 6.85 -19.42 9.34
CA GLY A 282 7.70 -18.57 10.17
C GLY A 282 8.75 -17.76 9.41
N ARG A 283 8.93 -18.00 8.10
CA ARG A 283 9.84 -17.22 7.25
C ARG A 283 9.16 -15.95 6.77
N ALA A 284 9.92 -14.88 6.86
CA ALA A 284 9.60 -13.61 6.21
C ALA A 284 10.87 -12.86 5.81
N TYR A 285 10.69 -11.95 4.90
CA TYR A 285 11.73 -11.04 4.42
C TYR A 285 11.31 -9.60 4.70
N VAL A 286 12.28 -8.74 4.97
CA VAL A 286 12.05 -7.31 5.15
C VAL A 286 13.12 -6.51 4.47
N SER A 287 12.73 -5.42 3.83
CA SER A 287 13.64 -4.41 3.32
C SER A 287 13.33 -3.03 3.90
N PHE A 288 14.37 -2.20 3.96
CA PHE A 288 14.26 -0.85 4.47
C PHE A 288 14.85 0.14 3.47
N ASP A 289 14.27 1.34 3.47
CA ASP A 289 14.68 2.46 2.64
C ASP A 289 14.94 3.68 3.52
N ASN A 290 16.17 4.15 3.53
CA ASN A 290 16.62 5.26 4.34
C ASN A 290 17.09 6.48 3.52
N HIS A 291 16.75 6.53 2.21
CA HIS A 291 17.17 7.61 1.32
C HIS A 291 16.75 9.00 1.81
N ARG A 292 15.63 9.07 2.55
CA ARG A 292 15.11 10.32 3.16
C ARG A 292 16.08 10.96 4.17
N PHE A 293 17.04 10.16 4.66
CA PHE A 293 18.10 10.58 5.58
C PHE A 293 19.48 10.49 4.92
N ASP A 294 19.55 10.59 3.58
CA ASP A 294 20.79 10.54 2.80
C ASP A 294 21.60 9.23 2.99
N ASP A 295 20.91 8.14 3.25
CA ASP A 295 21.47 6.81 3.39
C ASP A 295 20.81 5.85 2.39
N ASN A 296 21.45 5.68 1.24
CA ASN A 296 20.96 4.86 0.13
C ASN A 296 21.42 3.40 0.19
N LYS A 297 21.95 2.93 1.32
CA LYS A 297 22.40 1.55 1.46
C LYS A 297 21.23 0.59 1.32
N PRO A 298 21.43 -0.55 0.65
CA PRO A 298 20.45 -1.64 0.65
C PRO A 298 20.41 -2.29 2.03
N TYR A 299 19.19 -2.54 2.49
CA TYR A 299 18.92 -3.23 3.75
C TYR A 299 17.91 -4.34 3.50
N VAL A 300 18.36 -5.60 3.53
CA VAL A 300 17.51 -6.78 3.30
C VAL A 300 17.80 -7.84 4.35
N PHE A 301 16.74 -8.32 5.01
CA PHE A 301 16.83 -9.29 6.09
C PHE A 301 15.82 -10.40 5.91
N MET A 302 16.13 -11.57 6.48
CA MET A 302 15.28 -12.75 6.51
C MET A 302 15.19 -13.30 7.92
N THR A 303 14.00 -13.74 8.30
CA THR A 303 13.75 -14.53 9.50
C THR A 303 13.19 -15.91 9.12
N ASP A 304 13.37 -16.91 9.99
CA ASP A 304 12.78 -18.24 9.89
C ASP A 304 11.94 -18.60 11.15
N ASP A 305 11.79 -17.67 12.08
CA ASP A 305 11.24 -17.90 13.42
C ASP A 305 10.26 -16.80 13.88
N TYR A 306 9.47 -16.26 12.95
CA TYR A 306 8.51 -15.17 13.20
C TYR A 306 9.16 -13.88 13.73
N GLY A 307 10.39 -13.58 13.29
CA GLY A 307 11.08 -12.35 13.65
C GLY A 307 11.81 -12.37 14.98
N LYS A 308 11.92 -13.52 15.65
CA LYS A 308 12.72 -13.64 16.88
C LYS A 308 14.20 -13.46 16.61
N SER A 309 14.67 -13.92 15.46
CA SER A 309 16.02 -13.67 14.96
C SER A 309 16.02 -13.31 13.47
N TRP A 310 17.00 -12.52 13.05
CA TRP A 310 17.12 -12.05 11.68
C TRP A 310 18.52 -12.25 11.13
N LYS A 311 18.58 -12.68 9.89
CA LYS A 311 19.81 -12.80 9.11
C LYS A 311 19.85 -11.67 8.08
N ASN A 312 20.94 -10.90 8.05
CA ASN A 312 21.19 -9.97 6.96
C ASN A 312 21.48 -10.78 5.69
N ILE A 313 20.72 -10.52 4.63
CA ILE A 313 20.84 -11.15 3.31
C ILE A 313 21.11 -10.12 2.21
N THR A 314 21.53 -8.90 2.58
CA THR A 314 21.87 -7.84 1.61
C THR A 314 22.95 -8.28 0.61
N SER A 315 23.88 -9.15 1.06
CA SER A 315 24.91 -9.77 0.20
C SER A 315 25.71 -8.74 -0.61
N ASP A 316 25.78 -8.92 -1.92
CA ASP A 316 26.53 -8.13 -2.88
C ASP A 316 25.70 -7.10 -3.65
N LEU A 317 24.50 -6.77 -3.16
CA LEU A 317 23.73 -5.65 -3.71
C LEU A 317 24.57 -4.36 -3.71
N PRO A 318 24.49 -3.54 -4.75
CA PRO A 318 25.22 -2.27 -4.82
C PRO A 318 24.93 -1.36 -3.62
N LYS A 319 25.97 -0.78 -3.04
CA LYS A 319 25.91 -0.09 -1.75
C LYS A 319 25.12 1.23 -1.75
N ASP A 320 24.85 1.77 -2.94
CA ASP A 320 24.22 3.10 -3.10
C ASP A 320 22.83 3.00 -3.72
N TYR A 321 22.15 1.84 -3.58
CA TYR A 321 20.83 1.63 -4.14
C TYR A 321 19.86 1.16 -3.07
N SER A 322 18.96 2.04 -2.67
CA SER A 322 17.86 1.71 -1.76
C SER A 322 16.98 0.60 -2.35
N VAL A 323 16.49 -0.26 -1.47
CA VAL A 323 15.59 -1.36 -1.84
C VAL A 323 14.14 -0.95 -1.60
N TYR A 324 13.33 -0.96 -2.66
CA TYR A 324 11.91 -0.59 -2.60
C TYR A 324 10.98 -1.79 -2.55
N VAL A 325 11.36 -2.89 -3.16
CA VAL A 325 10.51 -4.09 -3.24
C VAL A 325 11.34 -5.36 -3.14
N LEU A 326 10.73 -6.36 -2.51
CA LEU A 326 11.25 -7.70 -2.40
C LEU A 326 10.10 -8.67 -2.66
N LYS A 327 10.35 -9.74 -3.43
CA LYS A 327 9.40 -10.80 -3.72
C LYS A 327 10.06 -12.15 -3.71
N GLU A 328 9.43 -13.13 -3.03
CA GLU A 328 9.78 -14.54 -3.12
C GLU A 328 9.05 -15.17 -4.32
N ASP A 329 9.74 -16.01 -5.07
CA ASP A 329 9.14 -16.74 -6.20
C ASP A 329 8.07 -17.71 -5.73
N TYR A 330 7.10 -18.02 -6.60
CA TYR A 330 5.99 -18.91 -6.26
C TYR A 330 6.37 -20.39 -6.29
N ILE A 331 7.43 -20.76 -7.02
CA ILE A 331 7.80 -22.14 -7.31
C ILE A 331 9.09 -22.51 -6.59
N ASP A 332 10.09 -21.60 -6.62
CA ASP A 332 11.40 -21.84 -6.04
C ASP A 332 11.61 -21.00 -4.78
N GLU A 333 11.67 -21.68 -3.62
CA GLU A 333 11.90 -21.04 -2.32
C GLU A 333 13.27 -20.33 -2.18
N ASN A 334 14.20 -20.60 -3.08
CA ASN A 334 15.53 -20.00 -3.08
C ASN A 334 15.64 -18.79 -4.01
N LEU A 335 14.63 -18.56 -4.83
CA LEU A 335 14.64 -17.46 -5.78
C LEU A 335 13.92 -16.23 -5.17
N LEU A 336 14.71 -15.18 -4.94
CA LEU A 336 14.21 -13.88 -4.51
C LEU A 336 14.46 -12.85 -5.59
N PHE A 337 13.52 -11.94 -5.76
CA PHE A 337 13.66 -10.74 -6.58
C PHE A 337 13.72 -9.51 -5.69
N VAL A 338 14.67 -8.64 -5.97
CA VAL A 338 14.84 -7.36 -5.25
C VAL A 338 14.85 -6.22 -6.26
N GLY A 339 13.89 -5.32 -6.11
CA GLY A 339 13.81 -4.08 -6.89
C GLY A 339 14.45 -2.92 -6.13
N THR A 340 15.40 -2.26 -6.77
CA THR A 340 16.04 -1.05 -6.29
C THR A 340 15.61 0.14 -7.14
N GLU A 341 16.06 1.34 -6.79
CA GLU A 341 15.79 2.53 -7.61
C GLU A 341 16.32 2.47 -9.05
N LYS A 342 17.25 1.55 -9.36
CA LYS A 342 17.91 1.50 -10.67
C LYS A 342 17.78 0.17 -11.39
N SER A 343 17.62 -0.93 -10.66
CA SER A 343 17.67 -2.28 -11.26
C SER A 343 16.89 -3.30 -10.45
N VAL A 344 16.61 -4.43 -11.09
CA VAL A 344 16.10 -5.64 -10.45
C VAL A 344 17.24 -6.64 -10.33
N TYR A 345 17.39 -7.21 -9.13
CA TYR A 345 18.35 -8.27 -8.81
C TYR A 345 17.60 -9.54 -8.44
N PHE A 346 18.24 -10.68 -8.58
CA PHE A 346 17.68 -11.96 -8.15
C PHE A 346 18.79 -12.90 -7.64
N THR A 347 18.41 -13.83 -6.76
CA THR A 347 19.32 -14.85 -6.21
C THR A 347 19.47 -16.04 -7.13
#